data_dfe0524268e1194e9d1e0ea1bcbbad56
#
_entry.id   dfe0524268e1194e9d1e0ea1bcbbad56
#
_cell.length_a   1.000
_cell.length_b   1.000
_cell.length_c   1.000
_cell.angle_alpha   90.00
_cell.angle_beta   90.00
_cell.angle_gamma   90.00
#
_symmetry.space_group_name_H-M   'P 1'
#
loop_
_entity.id
_entity.type
_entity.pdbx_description
1 polymer ?
#
loop_
_entity_poly.entity_id
_entity_poly.type
_entity_poly.pdbx_seq_one_letter_code
_entity_poly.pdbx_strand_id
1 'polypeptide(L)'
;MFRISAAAGPLLRGRRVFCGFSGGSDSLYLLLALKEISAPFHFSLEAVHFEHGLRGDESRADAEWCREKCRKENIPCTVISLHVKEKQRSGEGEEAAARRLRLEQWRSLLSAAPGALVALGHNAGDRMENLFLRLFRGANATGLTALRLRSRVDSVEFIRPLLELSKQEIEETLQAAGEVWRIDSTNLLPEIHRRNALRLTILPAIENAFPSARKGILHSLAAVECDADFLEHSAMDAYQRMKQNHAFAPADWNALHRALFCRVLRYFLRDRLGMDFIPDYSLLERFGHAVAFPPENGEFRIVELKEEPEHFLCVERDRVSVRSRSAGTPPLLWNRKERQSVSFGRFELTAERVEEPLFGDPFSAFFSEDLPSELRISVREDGERMIPFGKHSPVPLKKLFSDAKIKAYERDSYPVLRLPDGAILWIPGVKRSLLLPAGDGACIRIRVRKQD
;
A
#
# COMPACT_ATOMS: atom_id res chain seq x y z
N MET A 1 22.75 -13.40 34.07
CA MET A 1 22.93 -12.26 33.16
C MET A 1 22.21 -12.59 31.86
N PHE A 2 21.21 -11.79 31.54
CA PHE A 2 20.43 -11.97 30.31
C PHE A 2 21.20 -11.45 29.09
N ARG A 3 21.23 -12.23 28.01
CA ARG A 3 21.95 -11.92 26.78
C ARG A 3 20.98 -11.38 25.72
N ILE A 4 21.38 -10.37 24.97
CA ILE A 4 20.70 -9.92 23.74
C ILE A 4 21.74 -9.70 22.65
N SER A 5 21.30 -9.50 21.41
CA SER A 5 22.20 -9.11 20.32
C SER A 5 22.97 -7.84 20.67
N ALA A 6 24.30 -7.88 20.54
CA ALA A 6 25.18 -6.74 20.84
C ALA A 6 24.83 -5.48 20.04
N ALA A 7 24.29 -5.65 18.85
CA ALA A 7 23.84 -4.55 17.98
C ALA A 7 22.55 -3.86 18.49
N ALA A 8 21.83 -4.44 19.45
CA ALA A 8 20.59 -3.87 19.98
C ALA A 8 20.85 -2.66 20.89
N GLY A 9 21.84 -2.72 21.79
CA GLY A 9 22.14 -1.68 22.76
C GLY A 9 22.28 -0.28 22.17
N PRO A 10 23.11 -0.08 21.14
CA PRO A 10 23.24 1.24 20.46
C PRO A 10 21.92 1.78 19.91
N LEU A 11 21.02 0.90 19.41
CA LEU A 11 19.72 1.27 18.85
C LEU A 11 18.72 1.73 19.92
N LEU A 12 18.90 1.31 21.17
CA LEU A 12 18.04 1.62 22.31
C LEU A 12 18.45 2.94 23.02
N ARG A 13 19.69 3.36 22.84
CA ARG A 13 20.31 4.45 23.62
C ARG A 13 19.49 5.73 23.60
N GLY A 14 19.16 6.23 24.81
CA GLY A 14 18.47 7.50 25.00
C GLY A 14 17.00 7.53 24.57
N ARG A 15 16.42 6.37 24.25
CA ARG A 15 15.06 6.27 23.69
C ARG A 15 14.04 5.81 24.74
N ARG A 16 12.75 6.01 24.45
CA ARG A 16 11.67 5.32 25.15
C ARG A 16 11.41 4.00 24.45
N VAL A 17 11.43 2.89 25.19
CA VAL A 17 11.31 1.53 24.69
C VAL A 17 10.03 0.90 25.24
N PHE A 18 9.10 0.58 24.35
CA PHE A 18 7.92 -0.23 24.66
C PHE A 18 8.23 -1.70 24.42
N CYS A 19 8.20 -2.52 25.47
CA CYS A 19 8.39 -3.96 25.39
C CYS A 19 7.04 -4.66 25.24
N GLY A 20 6.81 -5.34 24.11
CA GLY A 20 5.64 -6.21 23.95
C GLY A 20 5.73 -7.40 24.90
N PHE A 21 4.89 -7.43 25.93
CA PHE A 21 4.92 -8.41 27.00
C PHE A 21 3.65 -9.25 27.02
N SER A 22 3.75 -10.50 26.52
CA SER A 22 2.61 -11.44 26.48
C SER A 22 2.52 -12.34 27.73
N GLY A 23 3.53 -12.35 28.59
CA GLY A 23 3.66 -13.26 29.71
C GLY A 23 4.37 -14.59 29.39
N GLY A 24 4.57 -14.92 28.12
CA GLY A 24 5.35 -16.11 27.70
C GLY A 24 6.85 -15.93 27.92
N SER A 25 7.61 -17.07 27.90
CA SER A 25 9.05 -17.10 28.20
C SER A 25 9.85 -16.10 27.34
N ASP A 26 9.63 -16.01 26.03
CA ASP A 26 10.39 -15.10 25.17
C ASP A 26 10.19 -13.63 25.54
N SER A 27 8.95 -13.23 25.82
CA SER A 27 8.61 -11.85 26.19
C SER A 27 9.07 -11.51 27.61
N LEU A 28 9.05 -12.48 28.54
CA LEU A 28 9.59 -12.32 29.89
C LEU A 28 11.10 -12.15 29.86
N TYR A 29 11.79 -13.04 29.13
CA TYR A 29 13.23 -12.93 28.93
C TYR A 29 13.62 -11.56 28.37
N LEU A 30 12.92 -11.12 27.30
CA LEU A 30 13.16 -9.80 26.70
C LEU A 30 12.98 -8.68 27.72
N LEU A 31 11.91 -8.71 28.51
CA LEU A 31 11.60 -7.69 29.50
C LEU A 31 12.72 -7.57 30.54
N LEU A 32 13.18 -8.70 31.09
CA LEU A 32 14.25 -8.76 32.08
C LEU A 32 15.60 -8.34 31.50
N ALA A 33 15.92 -8.80 30.29
CA ALA A 33 17.12 -8.42 29.57
C ALA A 33 17.18 -6.90 29.31
N LEU A 34 16.05 -6.32 28.84
CA LEU A 34 15.96 -4.88 28.62
C LEU A 34 16.08 -4.09 29.93
N LYS A 35 15.48 -4.56 31.02
CA LYS A 35 15.63 -3.96 32.34
C LYS A 35 17.10 -3.89 32.76
N GLU A 36 17.83 -5.01 32.62
CA GLU A 36 19.25 -5.12 33.03
C GLU A 36 20.14 -4.11 32.28
N ILE A 37 19.86 -3.85 31.01
CA ILE A 37 20.67 -2.94 30.19
C ILE A 37 20.10 -1.50 30.11
N SER A 38 18.95 -1.23 30.71
CA SER A 38 18.31 0.10 30.58
C SER A 38 19.17 1.23 31.14
N ALA A 39 19.79 1.04 32.31
CA ALA A 39 20.67 2.02 32.92
C ALA A 39 21.97 2.25 32.12
N PRO A 40 22.75 1.20 31.70
CA PRO A 40 23.94 1.39 30.88
C PRO A 40 23.70 2.09 29.54
N PHE A 41 22.53 1.89 28.92
CA PHE A 41 22.19 2.52 27.65
C PHE A 41 21.27 3.73 27.77
N HIS A 42 20.94 4.16 29.00
CA HIS A 42 20.14 5.35 29.30
C HIS A 42 18.81 5.42 28.53
N PHE A 43 18.05 4.31 28.48
CA PHE A 43 16.72 4.31 27.89
C PHE A 43 15.64 4.04 28.95
N SER A 44 14.43 4.58 28.72
CA SER A 44 13.29 4.26 29.57
C SER A 44 12.54 3.04 29.02
N LEU A 45 12.13 2.14 29.91
CA LEU A 45 11.45 0.89 29.59
C LEU A 45 10.02 0.90 30.12
N GLU A 46 9.08 0.50 29.27
CA GLU A 46 7.68 0.29 29.62
C GLU A 46 7.19 -1.01 28.97
N ALA A 47 6.51 -1.85 29.74
CA ALA A 47 5.87 -3.07 29.25
C ALA A 47 4.49 -2.74 28.67
N VAL A 48 4.13 -3.36 27.53
CA VAL A 48 2.79 -3.25 26.96
C VAL A 48 2.23 -4.66 26.73
N HIS A 49 1.15 -4.97 27.41
CA HIS A 49 0.39 -6.19 27.24
C HIS A 49 -0.86 -5.96 26.42
N PHE A 50 -1.10 -6.77 25.39
CA PHE A 50 -2.33 -6.76 24.60
C PHE A 50 -3.25 -7.91 25.04
N GLU A 51 -4.35 -7.56 25.63
CA GLU A 51 -5.43 -8.49 25.92
C GLU A 51 -6.31 -8.67 24.67
N HIS A 52 -6.35 -9.87 24.13
CA HIS A 52 -7.09 -10.16 22.89
C HIS A 52 -8.60 -10.33 23.10
N GLY A 53 -9.04 -10.65 24.33
CA GLY A 53 -10.44 -10.89 24.66
C GLY A 53 -11.02 -12.18 24.05
N LEU A 54 -10.16 -13.10 23.58
CA LEU A 54 -10.59 -14.32 22.89
C LEU A 54 -10.91 -15.46 23.85
N ARG A 55 -10.30 -15.48 25.06
CA ARG A 55 -10.37 -16.58 26.06
C ARG A 55 -11.04 -16.18 27.39
N GLY A 56 -11.81 -15.10 27.42
CA GLY A 56 -12.56 -14.67 28.60
C GLY A 56 -11.68 -14.50 29.85
N ASP A 57 -11.92 -15.32 30.89
CA ASP A 57 -11.25 -15.21 32.18
C ASP A 57 -9.74 -15.53 32.13
N GLU A 58 -9.31 -16.41 31.23
CA GLU A 58 -7.87 -16.69 31.04
C GLU A 58 -7.12 -15.46 30.53
N SER A 59 -7.68 -14.72 29.57
CA SER A 59 -7.05 -13.48 29.06
C SER A 59 -6.92 -12.43 30.16
N ARG A 60 -7.93 -12.33 31.06
CA ARG A 60 -7.86 -11.44 32.23
C ARG A 60 -6.80 -11.86 33.24
N ALA A 61 -6.72 -13.18 33.51
CA ALA A 61 -5.69 -13.73 34.40
C ALA A 61 -4.26 -13.50 33.87
N ASP A 62 -4.06 -13.62 32.55
CA ASP A 62 -2.77 -13.34 31.91
C ASP A 62 -2.41 -11.84 32.01
N ALA A 63 -3.38 -10.96 31.81
CA ALA A 63 -3.17 -9.51 31.96
C ALA A 63 -2.79 -9.13 33.38
N GLU A 64 -3.49 -9.72 34.40
CA GLU A 64 -3.18 -9.46 35.79
C GLU A 64 -1.82 -10.00 36.21
N TRP A 65 -1.47 -11.20 35.74
CA TRP A 65 -0.14 -11.78 35.95
C TRP A 65 0.96 -10.86 35.35
N CYS A 66 0.75 -10.32 34.18
CA CYS A 66 1.68 -9.40 33.53
C CYS A 66 1.84 -8.10 34.35
N ARG A 67 0.75 -7.52 34.87
CA ARG A 67 0.79 -6.35 35.75
C ARG A 67 1.59 -6.63 37.01
N GLU A 68 1.28 -7.74 37.70
CA GLU A 68 1.94 -8.11 38.93
C GLU A 68 3.43 -8.37 38.73
N LYS A 69 3.82 -9.08 37.64
CA LYS A 69 5.23 -9.29 37.28
C LYS A 69 5.95 -7.96 37.06
N CYS A 70 5.37 -7.06 36.29
CA CYS A 70 5.96 -5.74 36.05
C CYS A 70 6.08 -4.91 37.34
N ARG A 71 5.08 -5.00 38.23
CA ARG A 71 5.12 -4.33 39.53
C ARG A 71 6.28 -4.82 40.40
N LYS A 72 6.51 -6.14 40.45
CA LYS A 72 7.64 -6.76 41.15
C LYS A 72 8.99 -6.31 40.58
N GLU A 73 9.04 -6.11 39.28
CA GLU A 73 10.26 -5.67 38.58
C GLU A 73 10.44 -4.13 38.59
N ASN A 74 9.51 -3.37 39.15
CA ASN A 74 9.47 -1.89 39.06
C ASN A 74 9.49 -1.36 37.64
N ILE A 75 8.76 -2.02 36.71
CA ILE A 75 8.62 -1.60 35.32
C ILE A 75 7.20 -1.10 35.11
N PRO A 76 6.98 0.11 34.56
CA PRO A 76 5.65 0.55 34.15
C PRO A 76 5.02 -0.42 33.16
N CYS A 77 3.71 -0.72 33.33
CA CYS A 77 2.99 -1.68 32.51
C CYS A 77 1.65 -1.09 32.05
N THR A 78 1.49 -0.99 30.74
CA THR A 78 0.22 -0.62 30.11
C THR A 78 -0.46 -1.86 29.56
N VAL A 79 -1.73 -2.10 29.95
CA VAL A 79 -2.56 -3.18 29.40
C VAL A 79 -3.61 -2.58 28.51
N ILE A 80 -3.71 -3.11 27.28
CA ILE A 80 -4.62 -2.63 26.24
C ILE A 80 -5.52 -3.78 25.78
N SER A 81 -6.84 -3.63 25.98
CA SER A 81 -7.83 -4.58 25.48
C SER A 81 -8.14 -4.31 24.01
N LEU A 82 -7.93 -5.30 23.15
CA LEU A 82 -8.08 -5.17 21.70
C LEU A 82 -9.53 -5.38 21.22
N HIS A 83 -10.32 -6.17 21.94
CA HIS A 83 -11.70 -6.54 21.54
C HIS A 83 -11.77 -7.11 20.12
N VAL A 84 -10.94 -8.13 19.84
CA VAL A 84 -10.70 -8.66 18.49
C VAL A 84 -11.99 -9.09 17.80
N LYS A 85 -12.87 -9.85 18.48
CA LYS A 85 -14.13 -10.32 17.90
C LYS A 85 -15.07 -9.20 17.48
N GLU A 86 -15.13 -8.11 18.26
CA GLU A 86 -16.01 -6.97 18.00
C GLU A 86 -15.51 -6.10 16.84
N LYS A 87 -14.15 -6.03 16.67
CA LYS A 87 -13.48 -5.17 15.70
C LYS A 87 -12.98 -5.91 14.44
N GLN A 88 -13.27 -7.20 14.33
CA GLN A 88 -12.95 -8.02 13.16
C GLN A 88 -13.74 -7.56 11.95
N ARG A 89 -13.08 -7.44 10.79
CA ARG A 89 -13.71 -7.03 9.54
C ARG A 89 -14.31 -8.25 8.82
N SER A 90 -15.30 -8.03 7.95
CA SER A 90 -15.88 -9.09 7.14
C SER A 90 -14.79 -9.78 6.30
N GLY A 91 -14.70 -11.12 6.39
CA GLY A 91 -13.69 -11.92 5.68
C GLY A 91 -12.27 -11.91 6.30
N GLU A 92 -12.04 -11.19 7.40
CA GLU A 92 -10.76 -11.16 8.10
C GLU A 92 -10.68 -12.31 9.14
N GLY A 93 -9.59 -13.09 9.14
CA GLY A 93 -9.35 -14.08 10.19
C GLY A 93 -8.99 -13.43 11.55
N GLU A 94 -9.28 -14.11 12.67
CA GLU A 94 -9.00 -13.60 14.03
C GLU A 94 -7.53 -13.21 14.23
N GLU A 95 -6.58 -13.99 13.72
CA GLU A 95 -5.13 -13.70 13.82
C GLU A 95 -4.76 -12.42 13.04
N ALA A 96 -5.34 -12.24 11.84
CA ALA A 96 -5.13 -11.06 11.01
C ALA A 96 -5.70 -9.80 11.69
N ALA A 97 -6.92 -9.90 12.25
CA ALA A 97 -7.56 -8.83 13.00
C ALA A 97 -6.73 -8.45 14.24
N ALA A 98 -6.29 -9.43 15.02
CA ALA A 98 -5.44 -9.19 16.19
C ALA A 98 -4.11 -8.52 15.82
N ARG A 99 -3.50 -8.92 14.70
CA ARG A 99 -2.27 -8.31 14.20
C ARG A 99 -2.49 -6.85 13.77
N ARG A 100 -3.56 -6.56 13.03
CA ARG A 100 -3.93 -5.20 12.60
C ARG A 100 -4.19 -4.31 13.81
N LEU A 101 -5.01 -4.75 14.75
CA LEU A 101 -5.35 -3.99 15.95
C LEU A 101 -4.12 -3.69 16.81
N ARG A 102 -3.21 -4.66 16.98
CA ARG A 102 -1.93 -4.42 17.67
C ARG A 102 -1.10 -3.35 16.98
N LEU A 103 -1.03 -3.37 15.65
CA LEU A 103 -0.28 -2.36 14.90
C LEU A 103 -0.90 -0.96 15.05
N GLU A 104 -2.23 -0.86 15.03
CA GLU A 104 -2.95 0.39 15.27
C GLU A 104 -2.65 0.95 16.67
N GLN A 105 -2.63 0.10 17.70
CA GLN A 105 -2.28 0.51 19.07
C GLN A 105 -0.81 0.93 19.20
N TRP A 106 0.11 0.21 18.55
CA TRP A 106 1.52 0.63 18.50
C TRP A 106 1.69 2.00 17.84
N ARG A 107 0.97 2.28 16.76
CA ARG A 107 0.98 3.61 16.12
C ARG A 107 0.51 4.70 17.08
N SER A 108 -0.58 4.44 17.81
CA SER A 108 -1.12 5.39 18.78
C SER A 108 -0.10 5.69 19.90
N LEU A 109 0.52 4.65 20.48
CA LEU A 109 1.53 4.81 21.53
C LEU A 109 2.75 5.59 21.03
N LEU A 110 3.26 5.27 19.83
CA LEU A 110 4.43 5.94 19.27
C LEU A 110 4.13 7.38 18.83
N SER A 111 2.90 7.67 18.43
CA SER A 111 2.47 9.05 18.12
C SER A 111 2.53 9.95 19.35
N ALA A 112 2.23 9.41 20.54
CA ALA A 112 2.32 10.12 21.82
C ALA A 112 3.76 10.19 22.37
N ALA A 113 4.71 9.43 21.78
CA ALA A 113 6.10 9.34 22.22
C ALA A 113 7.07 9.40 21.01
N PRO A 114 7.30 10.58 20.43
CA PRO A 114 8.18 10.72 19.26
C PRO A 114 9.58 10.17 19.55
N GLY A 115 10.12 9.37 18.60
CA GLY A 115 11.43 8.73 18.76
C GLY A 115 11.42 7.44 19.57
N ALA A 116 10.30 7.02 20.16
CA ALA A 116 10.17 5.73 20.82
C ALA A 116 10.23 4.55 19.82
N LEU A 117 10.47 3.35 20.32
CA LEU A 117 10.45 2.11 19.55
C LEU A 117 9.79 0.97 20.33
N VAL A 118 9.46 -0.11 19.60
CA VAL A 118 8.85 -1.32 20.15
C VAL A 118 9.84 -2.47 20.13
N ALA A 119 10.11 -3.10 21.28
CA ALA A 119 10.88 -4.30 21.39
C ALA A 119 9.96 -5.53 21.43
N LEU A 120 10.28 -6.56 20.62
CA LEU A 120 9.50 -7.80 20.52
C LEU A 120 10.39 -9.02 20.77
N GLY A 121 9.88 -10.00 21.50
CA GLY A 121 10.58 -11.21 21.90
C GLY A 121 10.65 -12.31 20.82
N HIS A 122 10.83 -11.97 19.55
CA HIS A 122 11.07 -12.96 18.50
C HIS A 122 12.47 -13.56 18.66
N ASN A 123 12.58 -14.88 18.57
CA ASN A 123 13.80 -15.67 18.75
C ASN A 123 14.31 -16.30 17.44
N ALA A 124 15.38 -17.09 17.51
CA ALA A 124 15.97 -17.80 16.38
C ALA A 124 14.99 -18.77 15.69
N GLY A 125 14.13 -19.45 16.48
CA GLY A 125 13.08 -20.32 15.94
C GLY A 125 12.08 -19.56 15.09
N ASP A 126 11.60 -18.40 15.57
CA ASP A 126 10.70 -17.53 14.82
C ASP A 126 11.31 -17.06 13.49
N ARG A 127 12.64 -16.82 13.49
CA ARG A 127 13.37 -16.42 12.28
C ARG A 127 13.38 -17.54 11.25
N MET A 128 13.59 -18.78 11.68
CA MET A 128 13.53 -19.96 10.81
C MET A 128 12.10 -20.22 10.30
N GLU A 129 11.10 -20.19 11.17
CA GLU A 129 9.69 -20.33 10.78
C GLU A 129 9.30 -19.31 9.72
N ASN A 130 9.66 -18.03 9.94
CA ASN A 130 9.38 -16.96 8.98
C ASN A 130 10.10 -17.19 7.64
N LEU A 131 11.35 -17.66 7.62
CA LEU A 131 12.08 -18.02 6.41
C LEU A 131 11.30 -19.05 5.59
N PHE A 132 10.93 -20.19 6.19
CA PHE A 132 10.24 -21.27 5.48
C PHE A 132 8.87 -20.85 4.98
N LEU A 133 8.08 -20.15 5.81
CA LEU A 133 6.77 -19.63 5.38
C LEU A 133 6.87 -18.68 4.18
N ARG A 134 7.93 -17.91 4.10
CA ARG A 134 8.16 -16.99 2.99
C ARG A 134 8.76 -17.66 1.77
N LEU A 135 9.66 -18.64 1.98
CA LEU A 135 10.22 -19.47 0.92
C LEU A 135 9.12 -20.22 0.16
N PHE A 136 8.17 -20.81 0.88
CA PHE A 136 7.04 -21.53 0.30
C PHE A 136 6.03 -20.62 -0.45
N ARG A 137 6.12 -19.31 -0.23
CA ARG A 137 5.33 -18.29 -0.96
C ARG A 137 6.09 -17.63 -2.10
N GLY A 138 7.33 -18.04 -2.37
CA GLY A 138 8.13 -17.48 -3.45
C GLY A 138 8.71 -16.08 -3.16
N ALA A 139 9.07 -15.78 -1.91
CA ALA A 139 9.63 -14.49 -1.54
C ALA A 139 11.04 -14.28 -2.13
N ASN A 140 11.36 -13.04 -2.50
CA ASN A 140 12.72 -12.63 -2.86
C ASN A 140 13.63 -12.46 -1.63
N ALA A 141 14.92 -12.15 -1.82
CA ALA A 141 15.90 -11.99 -0.74
C ALA A 141 15.43 -11.05 0.39
N THR A 142 14.90 -9.88 0.05
CA THR A 142 14.33 -8.93 1.03
C THR A 142 13.15 -9.53 1.80
N GLY A 143 12.29 -10.28 1.11
CA GLY A 143 11.16 -10.98 1.71
C GLY A 143 11.60 -12.12 2.64
N LEU A 144 12.59 -12.93 2.24
CA LEU A 144 13.14 -14.03 3.05
C LEU A 144 13.72 -13.51 4.37
N THR A 145 14.36 -12.35 4.36
CA THR A 145 15.03 -11.73 5.52
C THR A 145 14.16 -10.69 6.24
N ALA A 146 12.83 -10.76 6.12
CA ALA A 146 11.95 -9.72 6.70
C ALA A 146 11.90 -9.71 8.23
N LEU A 147 12.26 -10.80 8.92
CA LEU A 147 12.36 -10.81 10.39
C LEU A 147 13.79 -10.42 10.79
N ARG A 148 14.06 -9.12 10.85
CA ARG A 148 15.35 -8.50 11.14
C ARG A 148 15.41 -7.97 12.57
N LEU A 149 16.64 -7.72 13.06
CA LEU A 149 16.88 -7.04 14.34
C LEU A 149 16.10 -5.72 14.39
N ARG A 150 16.18 -4.92 13.37
CA ARG A 150 15.45 -3.65 13.22
C ARG A 150 14.58 -3.70 11.99
N SER A 151 13.33 -3.29 12.13
CA SER A 151 12.41 -3.13 11.00
C SER A 151 11.45 -1.99 11.25
N ARG A 152 10.89 -1.43 10.18
CA ARG A 152 9.84 -0.43 10.25
C ARG A 152 8.62 -0.92 9.50
N VAL A 153 7.46 -0.82 10.12
CA VAL A 153 6.17 -1.09 9.48
C VAL A 153 5.36 0.19 9.62
N ASP A 154 5.09 0.86 8.52
CA ASP A 154 4.53 2.22 8.48
C ASP A 154 5.38 3.19 9.34
N SER A 155 4.77 3.80 10.38
CA SER A 155 5.44 4.69 11.31
C SER A 155 6.06 3.99 12.53
N VAL A 156 5.80 2.67 12.71
CA VAL A 156 6.24 1.91 13.90
C VAL A 156 7.61 1.29 13.67
N GLU A 157 8.56 1.64 14.51
CA GLU A 157 9.89 1.03 14.53
C GLU A 157 9.94 -0.12 15.52
N PHE A 158 10.32 -1.30 15.04
CA PHE A 158 10.45 -2.52 15.82
C PHE A 158 11.91 -2.94 15.96
N ILE A 159 12.27 -3.45 17.14
CA ILE A 159 13.53 -4.13 17.41
C ILE A 159 13.28 -5.52 17.96
N ARG A 160 14.13 -6.49 17.61
CA ARG A 160 14.01 -7.91 18.03
C ARG A 160 15.36 -8.41 18.56
N PRO A 161 15.68 -8.11 19.81
CA PRO A 161 17.01 -8.37 20.35
C PRO A 161 17.36 -9.84 20.55
N LEU A 162 16.37 -10.77 20.45
CA LEU A 162 16.54 -12.19 20.76
C LEU A 162 16.69 -13.10 19.52
N LEU A 163 16.83 -12.53 18.31
CA LEU A 163 16.87 -13.30 17.04
C LEU A 163 18.03 -14.29 16.92
N GLU A 164 19.03 -14.19 17.78
CA GLU A 164 20.19 -15.09 17.84
C GLU A 164 20.04 -16.19 18.89
N LEU A 165 19.07 -16.08 19.81
CA LEU A 165 18.84 -17.01 20.89
C LEU A 165 17.83 -18.10 20.51
N SER A 166 18.11 -19.33 20.87
CA SER A 166 17.13 -20.40 20.75
C SER A 166 16.10 -20.35 21.89
N LYS A 167 14.96 -20.98 21.69
CA LYS A 167 13.93 -21.14 22.72
C LYS A 167 14.46 -21.83 23.97
N GLN A 168 15.29 -22.86 23.80
CA GLN A 168 15.92 -23.61 24.87
C GLN A 168 16.83 -22.71 25.71
N GLU A 169 17.74 -21.94 25.10
CA GLU A 169 18.64 -21.02 25.83
C GLU A 169 17.83 -19.97 26.64
N ILE A 170 16.70 -19.49 26.09
CA ILE A 170 15.80 -18.56 26.76
C ILE A 170 15.20 -19.22 28.01
N GLU A 171 14.64 -20.42 27.90
CA GLU A 171 13.96 -21.12 28.98
C GLU A 171 14.95 -21.60 30.05
N GLU A 172 16.10 -22.13 29.68
CA GLU A 172 17.16 -22.50 30.62
C GLU A 172 17.66 -21.30 31.44
N THR A 173 17.84 -20.14 30.79
CA THR A 173 18.26 -18.93 31.49
C THR A 173 17.20 -18.44 32.48
N LEU A 174 15.93 -18.48 32.11
CA LEU A 174 14.82 -18.10 32.99
C LEU A 174 14.70 -19.07 34.17
N GLN A 175 14.81 -20.38 33.94
CA GLN A 175 14.80 -21.38 34.99
C GLN A 175 15.95 -21.18 35.96
N ALA A 176 17.16 -20.93 35.46
CA ALA A 176 18.32 -20.64 36.28
C ALA A 176 18.18 -19.36 37.13
N ALA A 177 17.38 -18.40 36.64
CA ALA A 177 17.03 -17.19 37.39
C ALA A 177 15.84 -17.38 38.35
N GLY A 178 15.25 -18.58 38.44
CA GLY A 178 14.07 -18.86 39.27
C GLY A 178 12.78 -18.22 38.76
N GLU A 179 12.71 -17.89 37.48
CA GLU A 179 11.58 -17.23 36.86
C GLU A 179 10.50 -18.20 36.41
N VAL A 180 9.26 -17.79 36.54
CA VAL A 180 8.07 -18.53 36.09
C VAL A 180 7.37 -17.69 35.01
N TRP A 181 6.83 -18.35 33.98
CA TRP A 181 6.12 -17.72 32.88
C TRP A 181 4.81 -18.42 32.55
N ARG A 182 3.96 -17.76 31.75
CA ARG A 182 2.68 -18.32 31.30
C ARG A 182 2.89 -19.18 30.06
N ILE A 183 2.19 -20.32 30.01
CA ILE A 183 2.19 -21.19 28.83
C ILE A 183 0.84 -21.10 28.15
N ASP A 184 0.87 -20.73 26.87
CA ASP A 184 -0.33 -20.67 26.03
C ASP A 184 -0.62 -22.06 25.47
N SER A 185 -1.73 -22.67 25.89
CA SER A 185 -2.17 -24.01 25.50
C SER A 185 -2.42 -24.14 23.98
N THR A 186 -2.78 -23.07 23.30
CA THR A 186 -3.03 -23.08 21.84
C THR A 186 -1.76 -23.24 21.00
N ASN A 187 -0.59 -22.96 21.57
CA ASN A 187 0.71 -23.16 20.91
C ASN A 187 1.12 -24.64 20.79
N LEU A 188 0.39 -25.55 21.43
CA LEU A 188 0.73 -26.98 21.49
C LEU A 188 0.04 -27.83 20.43
N LEU A 189 -0.87 -27.27 19.61
CA LEU A 189 -1.64 -28.02 18.62
C LEU A 189 -1.09 -27.81 17.20
N PRO A 190 -0.46 -28.86 16.58
CA PRO A 190 0.17 -28.72 15.24
C PRO A 190 -0.83 -28.46 14.12
N GLU A 191 -2.07 -28.90 14.28
CA GLU A 191 -3.08 -28.95 13.23
C GLU A 191 -3.79 -27.61 12.98
N ILE A 192 -3.69 -26.66 13.92
CA ILE A 192 -4.45 -25.42 13.87
C ILE A 192 -3.80 -24.37 12.99
N HIS A 193 -2.46 -24.32 12.91
CA HIS A 193 -1.75 -23.29 12.13
C HIS A 193 -0.51 -23.85 11.42
N ARG A 194 -0.29 -23.45 10.17
CA ARG A 194 0.91 -23.80 9.36
C ARG A 194 2.23 -23.52 10.09
N ARG A 195 2.23 -22.52 10.98
CA ARG A 195 3.38 -22.17 11.80
C ARG A 195 3.67 -23.21 12.88
N ASN A 196 2.63 -23.77 13.49
CA ASN A 196 2.77 -24.86 14.46
C ASN A 196 3.30 -26.14 13.79
N ALA A 197 2.84 -26.47 12.58
CA ALA A 197 3.38 -27.60 11.82
C ALA A 197 4.88 -27.46 11.53
N LEU A 198 5.34 -26.25 11.17
CA LEU A 198 6.77 -25.96 11.03
C LEU A 198 7.52 -26.17 12.35
N ARG A 199 7.03 -25.57 13.44
CA ARG A 199 7.68 -25.58 14.76
C ARG A 199 7.75 -26.97 15.38
N LEU A 200 6.64 -27.72 15.33
CA LEU A 200 6.49 -28.98 16.09
C LEU A 200 6.86 -30.22 15.27
N THR A 201 6.86 -30.14 13.95
CA THR A 201 7.07 -31.31 13.09
C THR A 201 8.24 -31.13 12.14
N ILE A 202 8.21 -30.09 11.29
CA ILE A 202 9.14 -29.98 10.16
C ILE A 202 10.54 -29.56 10.62
N LEU A 203 10.66 -28.50 11.40
CA LEU A 203 11.97 -28.04 11.89
C LEU A 203 12.66 -29.04 12.76
N PRO A 204 12.01 -29.73 13.73
CA PRO A 204 12.63 -30.83 14.48
C PRO A 204 13.09 -31.99 13.59
N ALA A 205 12.31 -32.36 12.56
CA ALA A 205 12.72 -33.41 11.62
C ALA A 205 13.97 -33.01 10.82
N ILE A 206 14.05 -31.75 10.38
CA ILE A 206 15.24 -31.21 9.70
C ILE A 206 16.46 -31.24 10.64
N GLU A 207 16.32 -30.79 11.90
CA GLU A 207 17.41 -30.75 12.88
C GLU A 207 17.86 -32.14 13.28
N ASN A 208 16.96 -33.11 13.36
CA ASN A 208 17.30 -34.51 13.62
C ASN A 208 18.09 -35.13 12.45
N ALA A 209 17.69 -34.85 11.21
CA ALA A 209 18.39 -35.33 10.02
C ALA A 209 19.74 -34.61 9.79
N PHE A 210 19.80 -33.32 10.12
CA PHE A 210 20.95 -32.42 9.93
C PHE A 210 21.22 -31.63 11.23
N PRO A 211 21.99 -32.16 12.20
CA PRO A 211 22.18 -31.54 13.53
C PRO A 211 22.70 -30.07 13.49
N SER A 212 23.42 -29.69 12.43
CA SER A 212 23.92 -28.31 12.24
C SER A 212 22.97 -27.40 11.45
N ALA A 213 21.78 -27.87 11.02
CA ALA A 213 20.90 -27.18 10.13
C ALA A 213 20.51 -25.78 10.65
N ARG A 214 20.13 -25.65 11.92
CA ARG A 214 19.81 -24.38 12.56
C ARG A 214 20.91 -23.35 12.36
N LYS A 215 22.14 -23.68 12.68
CA LYS A 215 23.30 -22.81 12.56
C LYS A 215 23.56 -22.44 11.10
N GLY A 216 23.51 -23.44 10.21
CA GLY A 216 23.69 -23.22 8.77
C GLY A 216 22.62 -22.29 8.16
N ILE A 217 21.35 -22.52 8.51
CA ILE A 217 20.24 -21.69 8.05
C ILE A 217 20.38 -20.23 8.54
N LEU A 218 20.69 -20.02 9.81
CA LEU A 218 20.84 -18.68 10.36
C LEU A 218 22.06 -17.94 9.77
N HIS A 219 23.18 -18.63 9.50
CA HIS A 219 24.32 -18.05 8.79
C HIS A 219 23.96 -17.67 7.35
N SER A 220 23.26 -18.54 6.63
CA SER A 220 22.79 -18.25 5.26
C SER A 220 21.84 -17.06 5.25
N LEU A 221 20.93 -16.98 6.23
CA LEU A 221 20.04 -15.82 6.38
C LEU A 221 20.80 -14.52 6.62
N ALA A 222 21.85 -14.54 7.44
CA ALA A 222 22.66 -13.35 7.68
C ALA A 222 23.40 -12.88 6.42
N ALA A 223 23.92 -13.81 5.61
CA ALA A 223 24.53 -13.49 4.32
C ALA A 223 23.50 -12.89 3.34
N VAL A 224 22.34 -13.53 3.19
CA VAL A 224 21.25 -13.01 2.32
C VAL A 224 20.73 -11.66 2.83
N GLU A 225 20.78 -11.40 4.13
CA GLU A 225 20.38 -10.08 4.70
C GLU A 225 21.35 -8.99 4.27
N CYS A 226 22.66 -9.26 4.29
CA CYS A 226 23.68 -8.35 3.75
C CYS A 226 23.46 -8.03 2.27
N ASP A 227 23.26 -9.07 1.45
CA ASP A 227 23.00 -8.91 0.03
C ASP A 227 21.72 -8.11 -0.24
N ALA A 228 20.66 -8.41 0.53
CA ALA A 228 19.38 -7.71 0.43
C ALA A 228 19.52 -6.22 0.80
N ASP A 229 20.32 -5.88 1.82
CA ASP A 229 20.56 -4.50 2.22
C ASP A 229 21.35 -3.73 1.15
N PHE A 230 22.38 -4.34 0.57
CA PHE A 230 23.11 -3.74 -0.54
C PHE A 230 22.18 -3.47 -1.75
N LEU A 231 21.34 -4.44 -2.11
CA LEU A 231 20.37 -4.30 -3.21
C LEU A 231 19.29 -3.23 -2.92
N GLU A 232 18.84 -3.10 -1.67
CA GLU A 232 17.89 -2.04 -1.29
C GLU A 232 18.51 -0.65 -1.40
N HIS A 233 19.75 -0.45 -0.91
CA HIS A 233 20.47 0.82 -1.04
C HIS A 233 20.72 1.14 -2.53
N SER A 234 21.23 0.17 -3.29
CA SER A 234 21.46 0.34 -4.73
C SER A 234 20.19 0.69 -5.50
N ALA A 235 19.05 0.10 -5.13
CA ALA A 235 17.77 0.39 -5.75
C ALA A 235 17.22 1.77 -5.36
N MET A 236 17.40 2.18 -4.11
CA MET A 236 17.06 3.53 -3.67
C MET A 236 17.87 4.58 -4.43
N ASP A 237 19.18 4.38 -4.55
CA ASP A 237 20.06 5.28 -5.31
C ASP A 237 19.68 5.35 -6.80
N ALA A 238 19.37 4.20 -7.40
CA ALA A 238 18.88 4.14 -8.78
C ALA A 238 17.56 4.91 -8.93
N TYR A 239 16.60 4.70 -8.02
CA TYR A 239 15.34 5.42 -8.03
C TYR A 239 15.52 6.93 -7.86
N GLN A 240 16.37 7.38 -6.94
CA GLN A 240 16.64 8.80 -6.74
C GLN A 240 17.28 9.45 -7.98
N ARG A 241 18.22 8.77 -8.64
CA ARG A 241 18.78 9.24 -9.92
C ARG A 241 17.71 9.35 -11.00
N MET A 242 16.84 8.33 -11.15
CA MET A 242 15.74 8.40 -12.11
C MET A 242 14.78 9.56 -11.81
N LYS A 243 14.48 9.78 -10.52
CA LYS A 243 13.59 10.86 -10.07
C LYS A 243 14.18 12.24 -10.35
N GLN A 244 15.46 12.48 -10.03
CA GLN A 244 16.17 13.73 -10.27
C GLN A 244 16.28 14.09 -11.76
N ASN A 245 16.52 13.07 -12.59
CA ASN A 245 16.68 13.25 -14.04
C ASN A 245 15.34 13.17 -14.80
N HIS A 246 14.20 12.99 -14.10
CA HIS A 246 12.91 12.71 -14.72
C HIS A 246 12.94 11.51 -15.69
N ALA A 247 13.85 10.56 -15.49
CA ALA A 247 14.14 9.42 -16.33
C ALA A 247 13.19 8.26 -16.02
N PHE A 248 11.98 8.31 -16.55
CA PHE A 248 10.94 7.27 -16.41
C PHE A 248 10.43 6.76 -17.76
N ALA A 249 11.24 6.86 -18.82
CA ALA A 249 10.94 6.23 -20.09
C ALA A 249 11.11 4.69 -19.99
N PRO A 250 10.45 3.89 -20.83
CA PRO A 250 10.68 2.44 -20.88
C PRO A 250 12.15 2.04 -21.00
N ALA A 251 12.96 2.81 -21.73
CA ALA A 251 14.39 2.58 -21.86
C ALA A 251 15.14 2.67 -20.52
N ASP A 252 14.75 3.61 -19.64
CA ASP A 252 15.37 3.76 -18.32
C ASP A 252 15.08 2.56 -17.42
N TRP A 253 13.87 2.01 -17.50
CA TRP A 253 13.49 0.80 -16.79
C TRP A 253 14.23 -0.42 -17.31
N ASN A 254 14.42 -0.54 -18.63
CA ASN A 254 15.15 -1.64 -19.26
C ASN A 254 16.66 -1.59 -18.97
N ALA A 255 17.21 -0.41 -18.68
CA ALA A 255 18.61 -0.25 -18.28
C ALA A 255 18.86 -0.71 -16.82
N LEU A 256 17.84 -0.90 -16.02
CA LEU A 256 17.99 -1.39 -14.65
C LEU A 256 18.40 -2.87 -14.64
N HIS A 257 19.38 -3.19 -13.78
CA HIS A 257 19.68 -4.59 -13.49
C HIS A 257 18.42 -5.28 -12.93
N ARG A 258 18.14 -6.53 -13.33
CA ARG A 258 16.92 -7.27 -12.95
C ARG A 258 16.70 -7.32 -11.43
N ALA A 259 17.77 -7.43 -10.64
CA ALA A 259 17.69 -7.44 -9.18
C ALA A 259 17.19 -6.09 -8.58
N LEU A 260 17.36 -4.97 -9.30
CA LEU A 260 16.92 -3.65 -8.85
C LEU A 260 15.50 -3.31 -9.35
N PHE A 261 15.10 -3.84 -10.48
CA PHE A 261 13.84 -3.52 -11.15
C PHE A 261 12.62 -3.59 -10.22
N CYS A 262 12.44 -4.70 -9.50
CA CYS A 262 11.32 -4.88 -8.56
C CYS A 262 11.35 -3.84 -7.43
N ARG A 263 12.52 -3.55 -6.90
CA ARG A 263 12.72 -2.60 -5.78
C ARG A 263 12.48 -1.17 -6.22
N VAL A 264 12.99 -0.79 -7.40
CA VAL A 264 12.77 0.52 -8.01
C VAL A 264 11.29 0.73 -8.31
N LEU A 265 10.59 -0.29 -8.85
CA LEU A 265 9.14 -0.24 -9.08
C LEU A 265 8.38 -0.01 -7.76
N ARG A 266 8.76 -0.69 -6.67
CA ARG A 266 8.15 -0.47 -5.35
C ARG A 266 8.33 0.97 -4.87
N TYR A 267 9.52 1.54 -5.01
CA TYR A 267 9.77 2.95 -4.65
C TYR A 267 8.99 3.92 -5.53
N PHE A 268 8.92 3.65 -6.83
CA PHE A 268 8.14 4.46 -7.77
C PHE A 268 6.65 4.45 -7.44
N LEU A 269 6.08 3.27 -7.17
CA LEU A 269 4.66 3.14 -6.78
C LEU A 269 4.38 3.80 -5.43
N ARG A 270 5.24 3.59 -4.42
CA ARG A 270 5.11 4.22 -3.11
C ARG A 270 5.10 5.75 -3.20
N ASP A 271 5.98 6.33 -4.00
CA ASP A 271 6.08 7.79 -4.18
C ASP A 271 4.83 8.35 -4.89
N ARG A 272 4.19 7.58 -5.77
CA ARG A 272 3.02 8.00 -6.55
C ARG A 272 1.69 7.71 -5.86
N LEU A 273 1.60 6.63 -5.10
CA LEU A 273 0.37 6.23 -4.41
C LEU A 273 0.30 6.76 -2.97
N GLY A 274 1.42 7.24 -2.41
CA GLY A 274 1.50 7.69 -1.02
C GLY A 274 1.42 6.57 0.02
N MET A 275 1.52 5.30 -0.41
CA MET A 275 1.42 4.11 0.42
C MET A 275 2.46 3.07 0.03
N ASP A 276 2.79 2.15 0.95
CA ASP A 276 3.72 1.07 0.64
C ASP A 276 3.00 -0.02 -0.17
N PHE A 277 3.42 -0.17 -1.42
CA PHE A 277 2.89 -1.14 -2.37
C PHE A 277 3.96 -2.18 -2.69
N ILE A 278 3.63 -3.46 -2.53
CA ILE A 278 4.56 -4.57 -2.80
C ILE A 278 4.15 -5.24 -4.13
N PRO A 279 4.90 -5.00 -5.22
CA PRO A 279 4.62 -5.62 -6.51
C PRO A 279 4.65 -7.15 -6.42
N ASP A 280 3.58 -7.79 -6.86
CA ASP A 280 3.53 -9.25 -7.01
C ASP A 280 4.31 -9.70 -8.27
N TYR A 281 4.57 -11.01 -8.39
CA TYR A 281 5.31 -11.56 -9.53
C TYR A 281 4.59 -11.30 -10.86
N SER A 282 3.26 -11.41 -10.88
CA SER A 282 2.44 -11.18 -12.06
C SER A 282 2.51 -9.72 -12.55
N LEU A 283 2.52 -8.77 -11.62
CA LEU A 283 2.72 -7.35 -11.95
C LEU A 283 4.11 -7.11 -12.55
N LEU A 284 5.15 -7.71 -11.94
CA LEU A 284 6.53 -7.58 -12.44
C LEU A 284 6.69 -8.12 -13.86
N GLU A 285 6.09 -9.25 -14.18
CA GLU A 285 6.10 -9.82 -15.54
C GLU A 285 5.37 -8.92 -16.53
N ARG A 286 4.14 -8.50 -16.20
CA ARG A 286 3.33 -7.64 -17.09
C ARG A 286 4.00 -6.29 -17.32
N PHE A 287 4.52 -5.67 -16.26
CA PHE A 287 5.22 -4.40 -16.37
C PHE A 287 6.54 -4.54 -17.11
N GLY A 288 7.33 -5.59 -16.81
CA GLY A 288 8.57 -5.90 -17.52
C GLY A 288 8.36 -6.09 -19.02
N HIS A 289 7.31 -6.82 -19.41
CA HIS A 289 6.95 -6.97 -20.83
C HIS A 289 6.51 -5.62 -21.45
N ALA A 290 5.73 -4.83 -20.74
CA ALA A 290 5.24 -3.55 -21.27
C ALA A 290 6.39 -2.55 -21.53
N VAL A 291 7.42 -2.50 -20.68
CA VAL A 291 8.59 -1.62 -20.88
C VAL A 291 9.60 -2.19 -21.88
N ALA A 292 9.71 -3.54 -22.00
CA ALA A 292 10.58 -4.18 -23.00
C ALA A 292 10.06 -3.97 -24.42
N PHE A 293 8.75 -3.91 -24.58
CA PHE A 293 8.08 -3.71 -25.88
C PHE A 293 7.13 -2.51 -25.78
N PRO A 294 7.67 -1.28 -25.70
CA PRO A 294 6.85 -0.09 -25.55
C PRO A 294 5.95 0.12 -26.78
N PRO A 295 4.78 0.76 -26.60
CA PRO A 295 3.86 1.05 -27.70
C PRO A 295 4.45 2.09 -28.67
N GLU A 296 3.85 2.20 -29.85
CA GLU A 296 4.21 3.23 -30.83
C GLU A 296 3.80 4.63 -30.35
N ASN A 297 4.27 5.66 -31.07
CA ASN A 297 3.95 7.05 -30.75
C ASN A 297 2.44 7.30 -30.72
N GLY A 298 1.96 7.85 -29.61
CA GLY A 298 0.56 8.17 -29.40
C GLY A 298 -0.27 7.00 -28.85
N GLU A 299 0.29 5.82 -28.74
CA GLU A 299 -0.30 4.67 -28.08
C GLU A 299 0.18 4.54 -26.62
N PHE A 300 -0.50 3.72 -25.83
CA PHE A 300 -0.12 3.41 -24.47
C PHE A 300 -0.56 2.00 -24.10
N ARG A 301 0.10 1.40 -23.09
CA ARG A 301 -0.30 0.14 -22.47
C ARG A 301 -0.68 0.38 -21.01
N ILE A 302 -1.76 -0.26 -20.60
CA ILE A 302 -2.22 -0.27 -19.20
C ILE A 302 -1.70 -1.54 -18.54
N VAL A 303 -1.06 -1.37 -17.39
CA VAL A 303 -0.71 -2.47 -16.48
C VAL A 303 -1.46 -2.28 -15.18
N GLU A 304 -2.44 -3.15 -14.95
CA GLU A 304 -3.36 -3.08 -13.81
C GLU A 304 -2.65 -3.34 -12.48
N LEU A 305 -2.98 -2.54 -11.47
CA LEU A 305 -2.60 -2.74 -10.07
C LEU A 305 -3.76 -3.45 -9.37
N LYS A 306 -3.68 -4.77 -9.19
CA LYS A 306 -4.81 -5.58 -8.67
C LYS A 306 -5.24 -5.20 -7.26
N GLU A 307 -4.29 -4.79 -6.42
CA GLU A 307 -4.55 -4.39 -5.04
C GLU A 307 -5.04 -2.94 -4.93
N GLU A 308 -4.84 -2.13 -5.99
CA GLU A 308 -5.26 -0.75 -6.11
C GLU A 308 -6.00 -0.54 -7.44
N PRO A 309 -7.22 -1.08 -7.59
CA PRO A 309 -7.93 -1.11 -8.88
C PRO A 309 -8.30 0.27 -9.43
N GLU A 310 -8.29 1.29 -8.57
CA GLU A 310 -8.48 2.69 -8.99
C GLU A 310 -7.26 3.28 -9.69
N HIS A 311 -6.09 2.63 -9.57
CA HIS A 311 -4.84 3.08 -10.16
C HIS A 311 -4.30 2.05 -11.16
N PHE A 312 -3.49 2.51 -12.10
CA PHE A 312 -2.78 1.65 -13.05
C PHE A 312 -1.47 2.29 -13.50
N LEU A 313 -0.53 1.46 -13.96
CA LEU A 313 0.65 1.93 -14.65
C LEU A 313 0.30 2.17 -16.13
N CYS A 314 0.59 3.37 -16.60
CA CYS A 314 0.47 3.75 -18.02
C CYS A 314 1.88 3.78 -18.62
N VAL A 315 2.13 2.89 -19.57
CA VAL A 315 3.40 2.83 -20.32
C VAL A 315 3.16 3.44 -21.69
N GLU A 316 3.81 4.56 -21.95
CA GLU A 316 3.86 5.26 -23.23
C GLU A 316 5.28 5.06 -23.82
N ARG A 317 5.52 5.46 -25.06
CA ARG A 317 6.83 5.28 -25.71
C ARG A 317 7.97 5.97 -24.97
N ASP A 318 7.72 7.12 -24.42
CA ASP A 318 8.69 8.03 -23.80
C ASP A 318 8.52 8.17 -22.28
N ARG A 319 7.48 7.54 -21.69
CA ARG A 319 7.17 7.71 -20.28
C ARG A 319 6.42 6.54 -19.67
N VAL A 320 6.75 6.27 -18.41
CA VAL A 320 5.93 5.45 -17.50
C VAL A 320 5.34 6.37 -16.42
N SER A 321 4.06 6.25 -16.16
CA SER A 321 3.36 7.04 -15.13
C SER A 321 2.34 6.16 -14.38
N VAL A 322 2.05 6.52 -13.13
CA VAL A 322 0.87 6.01 -12.41
C VAL A 322 -0.29 6.96 -12.69
N ARG A 323 -1.43 6.40 -13.03
CA ARG A 323 -2.66 7.16 -13.29
C ARG A 323 -3.81 6.55 -12.52
N SER A 324 -4.74 7.41 -12.08
CA SER A 324 -6.00 6.95 -11.49
C SER A 324 -7.04 6.73 -12.58
N ARG A 325 -7.91 5.74 -12.37
CA ARG A 325 -9.19 5.66 -13.10
C ARG A 325 -10.04 6.81 -12.58
N SER A 326 -10.47 7.67 -13.47
CA SER A 326 -11.41 8.71 -13.08
C SER A 326 -12.69 8.02 -12.61
N ALA A 327 -13.06 8.21 -11.35
CA ALA A 327 -14.42 7.93 -10.92
C ALA A 327 -15.34 8.69 -11.87
N GLY A 328 -16.28 8.00 -12.52
CA GLY A 328 -17.15 8.63 -13.49
C GLY A 328 -17.78 9.86 -12.86
N THR A 329 -17.53 11.03 -13.45
CA THR A 329 -18.12 12.28 -12.94
C THR A 329 -19.64 12.13 -13.04
N PRO A 330 -20.42 12.27 -11.95
CA PRO A 330 -21.86 12.09 -12.01
C PRO A 330 -22.49 13.08 -13.00
N PRO A 331 -23.55 12.68 -13.68
CA PRO A 331 -24.27 13.59 -14.58
C PRO A 331 -24.68 14.86 -13.85
N LEU A 332 -24.50 15.99 -14.52
CA LEU A 332 -24.82 17.31 -14.00
C LEU A 332 -25.86 17.99 -14.89
N LEU A 333 -26.90 18.52 -14.29
CA LEU A 333 -27.85 19.43 -14.96
C LEU A 333 -27.31 20.86 -14.83
N TRP A 334 -27.22 21.55 -15.95
CA TRP A 334 -26.69 22.89 -16.04
C TRP A 334 -27.71 23.85 -16.64
N ASN A 335 -28.27 24.72 -15.81
CA ASN A 335 -29.09 25.83 -16.27
C ASN A 335 -28.18 27.01 -16.66
N ARG A 336 -27.90 27.16 -17.96
CA ARG A 336 -27.00 28.17 -18.53
C ARG A 336 -27.45 29.62 -18.36
N LYS A 337 -28.76 29.85 -18.11
CA LYS A 337 -29.30 31.19 -17.83
C LYS A 337 -29.09 31.62 -16.38
N GLU A 338 -29.09 30.70 -15.45
CA GLU A 338 -28.87 30.97 -14.04
C GLU A 338 -27.35 30.95 -13.67
N ARG A 339 -26.58 30.08 -14.33
CA ARG A 339 -25.13 29.94 -14.10
C ARG A 339 -24.42 30.01 -15.45
N GLN A 340 -23.69 31.08 -15.70
CA GLN A 340 -22.91 31.24 -16.94
C GLN A 340 -21.74 30.25 -17.06
N SER A 341 -21.23 29.72 -15.93
CA SER A 341 -20.18 28.73 -15.91
C SER A 341 -20.52 27.54 -14.99
N VAL A 342 -19.97 26.36 -15.30
CA VAL A 342 -20.11 25.15 -14.51
C VAL A 342 -18.86 24.29 -14.65
N SER A 343 -18.46 23.65 -13.56
CA SER A 343 -17.35 22.69 -13.54
C SER A 343 -17.87 21.26 -13.66
N PHE A 344 -17.23 20.46 -14.52
CA PHE A 344 -17.48 19.03 -14.69
C PHE A 344 -16.13 18.28 -14.68
N GLY A 345 -15.80 17.65 -13.57
CA GLY A 345 -14.47 17.11 -13.34
C GLY A 345 -13.40 18.19 -13.48
N ARG A 346 -12.45 17.99 -14.37
CA ARG A 346 -11.37 18.95 -14.67
C ARG A 346 -11.72 19.93 -15.81
N PHE A 347 -12.97 19.98 -16.24
CA PHE A 347 -13.41 20.85 -17.32
C PHE A 347 -14.33 21.94 -16.78
N GLU A 348 -14.12 23.14 -17.22
CA GLU A 348 -15.01 24.27 -16.98
C GLU A 348 -15.73 24.61 -18.28
N LEU A 349 -17.05 24.62 -18.22
CA LEU A 349 -17.93 24.99 -19.36
C LEU A 349 -18.50 26.37 -19.10
N THR A 350 -18.48 27.24 -20.12
CA THR A 350 -19.06 28.56 -20.05
C THR A 350 -20.04 28.75 -21.23
N ALA A 351 -21.17 29.44 -21.02
CA ALA A 351 -22.14 29.78 -22.05
C ALA A 351 -22.34 31.26 -22.09
N GLU A 352 -22.34 31.83 -23.30
CA GLU A 352 -22.61 33.25 -23.54
C GLU A 352 -23.32 33.44 -24.87
N ARG A 353 -24.09 34.52 -24.96
CA ARG A 353 -24.69 34.97 -26.22
C ARG A 353 -23.66 35.79 -26.98
N VAL A 354 -23.52 35.53 -28.28
CA VAL A 354 -22.65 36.27 -29.20
C VAL A 354 -23.43 36.67 -30.43
N GLU A 355 -23.08 37.79 -31.05
CA GLU A 355 -23.80 38.32 -32.22
C GLU A 355 -23.46 37.55 -33.48
N GLU A 356 -22.25 37.00 -33.59
CA GLU A 356 -21.81 36.21 -34.73
C GLU A 356 -20.95 35.01 -34.29
N PRO A 357 -21.08 33.82 -34.93
CA PRO A 357 -20.25 32.66 -34.63
C PRO A 357 -18.83 32.82 -35.19
N LEU A 358 -17.80 32.69 -34.33
CA LEU A 358 -16.38 32.64 -34.71
C LEU A 358 -15.88 31.21 -34.67
N PHE A 359 -15.92 30.52 -35.81
CA PHE A 359 -15.48 29.14 -35.93
C PHE A 359 -13.93 29.02 -35.95
N GLY A 360 -13.37 27.89 -35.46
CA GLY A 360 -11.95 27.61 -35.52
C GLY A 360 -11.40 27.01 -34.22
N ASP A 361 -11.99 27.28 -33.06
CA ASP A 361 -11.62 26.70 -31.79
C ASP A 361 -12.39 25.38 -31.58
N PRO A 362 -11.72 24.22 -31.51
CA PRO A 362 -12.39 22.93 -31.30
C PRO A 362 -13.01 22.78 -29.90
N PHE A 363 -12.65 23.66 -28.96
CA PHE A 363 -13.22 23.73 -27.62
C PHE A 363 -14.29 24.80 -27.47
N SER A 364 -14.77 25.32 -28.57
CA SER A 364 -15.92 26.24 -28.66
C SER A 364 -16.94 25.70 -29.67
N ALA A 365 -18.21 25.67 -29.28
CA ALA A 365 -19.30 25.30 -30.16
C ALA A 365 -20.41 26.39 -30.13
N PHE A 366 -21.05 26.59 -31.28
CA PHE A 366 -22.07 27.60 -31.47
C PHE A 366 -23.42 26.94 -31.80
N PHE A 367 -24.46 27.34 -31.10
CA PHE A 367 -25.80 26.77 -31.20
C PHE A 367 -26.84 27.89 -31.47
N SER A 368 -27.97 27.53 -32.07
CA SER A 368 -29.11 28.41 -32.23
C SER A 368 -29.54 29.01 -30.87
N GLU A 369 -30.18 30.19 -30.90
CA GLU A 369 -30.80 30.81 -29.71
C GLU A 369 -31.89 29.92 -29.09
N ASP A 370 -32.47 28.98 -29.87
CA ASP A 370 -33.43 27.98 -29.40
C ASP A 370 -32.82 26.90 -28.49
N LEU A 371 -31.51 26.97 -28.23
CA LEU A 371 -30.85 26.03 -27.29
C LEU A 371 -31.52 26.10 -25.93
N PRO A 372 -32.04 25.00 -25.38
CA PRO A 372 -32.65 24.94 -24.05
C PRO A 372 -31.79 25.57 -22.97
N SER A 373 -32.43 26.23 -22.00
CA SER A 373 -31.72 26.80 -20.84
C SER A 373 -31.07 25.74 -19.99
N GLU A 374 -31.71 24.58 -19.88
CA GLU A 374 -31.20 23.42 -19.17
C GLU A 374 -30.51 22.45 -20.12
N LEU A 375 -29.26 22.08 -19.79
CA LEU A 375 -28.45 21.10 -20.51
C LEU A 375 -27.97 20.05 -19.53
N ARG A 376 -27.71 18.85 -20.03
CA ARG A 376 -27.11 17.79 -19.26
C ARG A 376 -25.66 17.59 -19.69
N ILE A 377 -24.75 17.51 -18.72
CA ILE A 377 -23.36 17.16 -18.94
C ILE A 377 -23.16 15.77 -18.28
N SER A 378 -22.63 14.81 -19.03
CA SER A 378 -22.33 13.47 -18.52
C SER A 378 -21.08 12.94 -19.19
N VAL A 379 -20.62 11.77 -18.75
CA VAL A 379 -19.62 10.98 -19.47
C VAL A 379 -20.29 10.14 -20.56
N ARG A 380 -19.49 9.52 -21.44
CA ARG A 380 -20.01 8.56 -22.42
C ARG A 380 -20.61 7.33 -21.74
N GLU A 381 -21.56 6.70 -22.42
CA GLU A 381 -22.07 5.36 -22.06
C GLU A 381 -21.55 4.30 -23.05
N ASP A 382 -21.48 3.04 -22.61
CA ASP A 382 -21.01 1.96 -23.49
C ASP A 382 -22.01 1.70 -24.62
N GLY A 383 -21.51 1.52 -25.85
CA GLY A 383 -22.32 1.31 -27.03
C GLY A 383 -22.94 2.57 -27.63
N GLU A 384 -22.77 3.72 -27.02
CA GLU A 384 -23.38 4.98 -27.41
C GLU A 384 -22.91 5.49 -28.77
N ARG A 385 -23.83 6.10 -29.52
CA ARG A 385 -23.61 6.60 -30.89
C ARG A 385 -24.19 8.00 -31.04
N MET A 386 -23.60 8.80 -31.92
CA MET A 386 -24.17 10.09 -32.37
C MET A 386 -24.03 10.25 -33.86
N ILE A 387 -24.84 11.15 -34.45
CA ILE A 387 -24.66 11.59 -35.84
C ILE A 387 -23.82 12.86 -35.83
N PRO A 388 -22.52 12.79 -36.23
CA PRO A 388 -21.65 13.94 -36.23
C PRO A 388 -22.08 14.93 -37.33
N PHE A 389 -21.82 16.19 -37.12
CA PHE A 389 -21.99 17.25 -38.13
C PHE A 389 -21.26 16.88 -39.43
N GLY A 390 -21.96 16.95 -40.58
CA GLY A 390 -21.45 16.57 -41.88
C GLY A 390 -21.51 15.06 -42.18
N LYS A 391 -22.18 14.25 -41.35
CA LYS A 391 -22.46 12.83 -41.63
C LYS A 391 -23.95 12.52 -41.53
N HIS A 392 -24.42 11.49 -42.25
CA HIS A 392 -25.81 11.06 -42.27
C HIS A 392 -26.07 9.76 -41.50
N SER A 393 -25.03 9.14 -40.93
CA SER A 393 -25.14 7.86 -40.21
C SER A 393 -24.56 7.96 -38.81
N PRO A 394 -25.15 7.23 -37.83
CA PRO A 394 -24.63 7.20 -36.46
C PRO A 394 -23.22 6.58 -36.37
N VAL A 395 -22.32 7.28 -35.71
CA VAL A 395 -20.93 6.79 -35.42
C VAL A 395 -20.80 6.49 -33.93
N PRO A 396 -20.19 5.36 -33.56
CA PRO A 396 -19.91 5.04 -32.16
C PRO A 396 -19.01 6.10 -31.51
N LEU A 397 -19.34 6.54 -30.30
CA LEU A 397 -18.52 7.52 -29.54
C LEU A 397 -17.08 7.03 -29.36
N LYS A 398 -16.92 5.72 -29.10
CA LYS A 398 -15.58 5.10 -28.99
C LYS A 398 -14.70 5.38 -30.21
N LYS A 399 -15.27 5.36 -31.43
CA LYS A 399 -14.55 5.69 -32.66
C LYS A 399 -14.23 7.18 -32.74
N LEU A 400 -15.18 8.06 -32.40
CA LEU A 400 -14.98 9.52 -32.42
C LEU A 400 -13.85 9.94 -31.45
N PHE A 401 -13.83 9.36 -30.24
CA PHE A 401 -12.76 9.59 -29.27
C PHE A 401 -11.41 9.09 -29.77
N SER A 402 -11.37 7.93 -30.44
CA SER A 402 -10.15 7.39 -31.04
C SER A 402 -9.61 8.25 -32.17
N ASP A 403 -10.49 8.69 -33.08
CA ASP A 403 -10.15 9.56 -34.20
C ASP A 403 -9.62 10.94 -33.70
N ALA A 404 -10.16 11.45 -32.59
CA ALA A 404 -9.69 12.65 -31.91
C ALA A 404 -8.47 12.43 -31.00
N LYS A 405 -7.90 11.21 -30.96
CA LYS A 405 -6.74 10.83 -30.12
C LYS A 405 -6.96 11.04 -28.62
N ILE A 406 -8.23 11.03 -28.15
CA ILE A 406 -8.53 11.06 -26.71
C ILE A 406 -8.16 9.69 -26.12
N LYS A 407 -7.26 9.70 -25.14
CA LYS A 407 -6.73 8.49 -24.53
C LYS A 407 -7.84 7.72 -23.80
N ALA A 408 -7.80 6.38 -23.83
CA ALA A 408 -8.89 5.53 -23.31
C ALA A 408 -9.22 5.85 -21.83
N TYR A 409 -8.21 6.08 -21.00
CA TYR A 409 -8.39 6.44 -19.59
C TYR A 409 -8.98 7.83 -19.33
N GLU A 410 -8.99 8.73 -20.34
CA GLU A 410 -9.60 10.05 -20.25
C GLU A 410 -11.08 10.02 -20.63
N ARG A 411 -11.53 9.03 -21.42
CA ARG A 411 -12.86 8.96 -22.00
C ARG A 411 -13.97 8.83 -20.98
N ASP A 412 -13.69 8.15 -19.87
CA ASP A 412 -14.67 7.89 -18.79
C ASP A 412 -14.88 9.09 -17.85
N SER A 413 -14.11 10.18 -18.04
CA SER A 413 -14.27 11.47 -17.37
C SER A 413 -14.46 12.62 -18.37
N TYR A 414 -14.55 12.31 -19.66
CA TYR A 414 -14.63 13.34 -20.70
C TYR A 414 -16.06 13.87 -20.82
N PRO A 415 -16.28 15.20 -20.85
CA PRO A 415 -17.62 15.77 -20.90
C PRO A 415 -18.29 15.51 -22.25
N VAL A 416 -19.53 15.04 -22.17
CA VAL A 416 -20.47 14.94 -23.30
C VAL A 416 -21.65 15.84 -22.99
N LEU A 417 -21.83 16.89 -23.78
CA LEU A 417 -22.94 17.84 -23.63
C LEU A 417 -24.18 17.30 -24.33
N ARG A 418 -25.32 17.31 -23.62
CA ARG A 418 -26.58 16.73 -24.07
C ARG A 418 -27.74 17.67 -23.89
N LEU A 419 -28.80 17.45 -24.67
CA LEU A 419 -30.12 17.97 -24.40
C LEU A 419 -30.77 17.30 -23.19
N PRO A 420 -31.85 17.87 -22.60
CA PRO A 420 -32.54 17.24 -21.47
C PRO A 420 -33.08 15.83 -21.76
N ASP A 421 -33.43 15.52 -22.99
CA ASP A 421 -33.88 14.19 -23.47
C ASP A 421 -32.75 13.18 -23.65
N GLY A 422 -31.51 13.58 -23.41
CA GLY A 422 -30.30 12.77 -23.51
C GLY A 422 -29.60 12.81 -24.89
N ALA A 423 -30.15 13.45 -25.89
CA ALA A 423 -29.54 13.56 -27.21
C ALA A 423 -28.20 14.29 -27.15
N ILE A 424 -27.16 13.75 -27.78
CA ILE A 424 -25.80 14.31 -27.73
C ILE A 424 -25.73 15.56 -28.64
N LEU A 425 -25.39 16.66 -28.02
CA LEU A 425 -25.16 17.95 -28.73
C LEU A 425 -23.72 18.06 -29.20
N TRP A 426 -22.77 17.82 -28.29
CA TRP A 426 -21.37 18.13 -28.53
C TRP A 426 -20.44 17.36 -27.61
N ILE A 427 -19.31 16.95 -28.15
CA ILE A 427 -18.17 16.44 -27.41
C ILE A 427 -17.01 17.40 -27.64
N PRO A 428 -16.61 18.22 -26.64
CA PRO A 428 -15.61 19.28 -26.80
C PRO A 428 -14.29 18.75 -27.36
N GLY A 429 -13.73 19.46 -28.33
CA GLY A 429 -12.48 19.03 -28.99
C GLY A 429 -12.60 17.79 -29.86
N VAL A 430 -13.77 17.14 -29.94
CA VAL A 430 -13.99 15.91 -30.72
C VAL A 430 -14.94 16.16 -31.89
N LYS A 431 -16.25 16.28 -31.62
CA LYS A 431 -17.26 16.50 -32.68
C LYS A 431 -18.55 17.06 -32.10
N ARG A 432 -19.21 17.88 -32.90
CA ARG A 432 -20.55 18.36 -32.72
C ARG A 432 -21.56 17.50 -33.50
N SER A 433 -22.80 17.40 -33.00
CA SER A 433 -23.93 16.82 -33.72
C SER A 433 -24.57 17.79 -34.70
N LEU A 434 -25.56 17.31 -35.46
CA LEU A 434 -26.37 18.14 -36.34
C LEU A 434 -27.44 18.98 -35.60
N LEU A 435 -27.64 18.75 -34.31
CA LEU A 435 -28.71 19.38 -33.53
C LEU A 435 -28.41 20.84 -33.27
N LEU A 436 -29.46 21.69 -33.42
CA LEU A 436 -29.46 23.10 -33.09
C LEU A 436 -28.26 23.90 -33.69
N PRO A 437 -28.00 23.85 -34.99
CA PRO A 437 -26.92 24.60 -35.61
C PRO A 437 -27.12 26.11 -35.44
N ALA A 438 -26.04 26.86 -35.21
CA ALA A 438 -26.08 28.30 -35.31
C ALA A 438 -26.40 28.71 -36.74
N GLY A 439 -27.31 29.68 -36.92
CA GLY A 439 -27.56 30.36 -38.18
C GLY A 439 -26.67 31.58 -38.38
N ASP A 440 -27.00 32.40 -39.38
CA ASP A 440 -26.40 33.72 -39.55
C ASP A 440 -27.00 34.65 -38.49
N GLY A 441 -26.19 35.23 -37.62
CA GLY A 441 -26.61 36.15 -36.56
C GLY A 441 -26.39 35.65 -35.16
N ALA A 442 -27.16 36.20 -34.22
CA ALA A 442 -26.98 35.91 -32.79
C ALA A 442 -27.12 34.42 -32.44
N CYS A 443 -26.23 33.93 -31.64
CA CYS A 443 -26.16 32.52 -31.27
C CYS A 443 -25.59 32.34 -29.86
N ILE A 444 -25.67 31.10 -29.34
CA ILE A 444 -25.12 30.74 -28.04
C ILE A 444 -23.77 30.03 -28.24
N ARG A 445 -22.71 30.66 -27.74
CA ARG A 445 -21.40 30.05 -27.67
C ARG A 445 -21.26 29.23 -26.36
N ILE A 446 -20.91 27.96 -26.47
CA ILE A 446 -20.44 27.15 -25.32
C ILE A 446 -18.96 26.90 -25.51
N ARG A 447 -18.17 27.29 -24.52
CA ARG A 447 -16.72 27.09 -24.48
C ARG A 447 -16.33 26.19 -23.34
N VAL A 448 -15.33 25.31 -23.58
CA VAL A 448 -14.77 24.41 -22.56
C VAL A 448 -13.30 24.72 -22.36
N ARG A 449 -12.89 24.84 -21.12
CA ARG A 449 -11.47 24.93 -20.70
C ARG A 449 -11.13 23.73 -19.84
N LYS A 450 -9.94 23.17 -20.07
CA LYS A 450 -9.37 22.14 -19.19
C LYS A 450 -8.63 22.87 -18.07
N GLN A 451 -8.98 22.57 -16.83
CA GLN A 451 -8.25 23.03 -15.65
C GLN A 451 -7.07 22.08 -15.44
N ASP A 452 -5.89 22.61 -15.15
CA ASP A 452 -4.65 21.85 -14.93
C ASP A 452 -4.66 21.06 -13.61
#